data_160093210302d21d12571d0ae3f7d583
#
_entry.id   160093210302d21d12571d0ae3f7d583
#
_cell.length_a   1.000
_cell.length_b   1.000
_cell.length_c   1.000
_cell.angle_alpha   90.00
_cell.angle_beta   90.00
_cell.angle_gamma   90.00
#
_symmetry.space_group_name_H-M   'P 1'
#
loop_
_entity.id
_entity.type
_entity.pdbx_description
1 polymer ?
#
loop_
_entity_poly.entity_id
_entity_poly.type
_entity_poly.pdbx_seq_one_letter_code
_entity_poly.pdbx_strand_id
1 'polypeptide(L)'
;MTKNKQTAILLIHCPDKQGILAAVTNFINVNKGNVLYLDQHVDYEQNTFFMRIEWDLADFIIPRDKIEEYFFTLFGQKYDMKFDLYFSDVKPRMALFVSKMSHCLFDILSRYSMGELNVEIPFIVSNHSDLEWIGEKFGIPFHVFPITKENKKEQEEKEMALMRENNIDFIVLARYMQIISED
;
A
#
# COMPACT_ATOMS: atom_id res chain seq x y z
N MET A 1 5.09 -24.03 13.05
CA MET A 1 4.28 -22.79 13.17
C MET A 1 5.26 -21.63 13.31
N THR A 2 5.61 -20.98 12.23
CA THR A 2 6.43 -19.75 12.25
C THR A 2 5.59 -18.68 12.91
N LYS A 3 5.99 -18.22 14.12
CA LYS A 3 5.43 -17.00 14.71
C LYS A 3 5.49 -15.92 13.64
N ASN A 4 4.34 -15.34 13.28
CA ASN A 4 4.30 -14.16 12.41
C ASN A 4 5.14 -13.08 13.11
N LYS A 5 6.39 -12.91 12.66
CA LYS A 5 7.27 -11.88 13.20
C LYS A 5 6.70 -10.54 12.78
N GLN A 6 6.43 -9.67 13.74
CA GLN A 6 6.06 -8.29 13.43
C GLN A 6 7.30 -7.57 12.93
N THR A 7 7.19 -6.97 11.75
CA THR A 7 8.27 -6.19 11.13
C THR A 7 7.81 -4.77 10.87
N ALA A 8 8.75 -3.84 10.86
CA ALA A 8 8.56 -2.50 10.34
C ALA A 8 9.22 -2.39 8.97
N ILE A 9 8.57 -1.68 8.06
CA ILE A 9 9.01 -1.44 6.69
C ILE A 9 9.06 0.07 6.50
N LEU A 10 10.22 0.58 6.11
CA LEU A 10 10.42 1.99 5.84
C LEU A 10 10.75 2.19 4.36
N LEU A 11 9.97 3.02 3.71
CA LEU A 11 10.22 3.50 2.36
C LEU A 11 10.75 4.92 2.46
N ILE A 12 11.90 5.18 1.85
CA ILE A 12 12.61 6.46 1.95
C ILE A 12 12.87 7.00 0.57
N HIS A 13 12.68 8.31 0.38
CA HIS A 13 13.26 9.05 -0.73
C HIS A 13 13.76 10.42 -0.28
N CYS A 14 14.92 10.82 -0.78
CA CYS A 14 15.56 12.10 -0.46
C CYS A 14 16.66 12.44 -1.50
N PRO A 15 17.19 13.67 -1.52
CA PRO A 15 18.37 13.97 -2.28
C PRO A 15 19.54 13.03 -1.90
N ASP A 16 20.25 12.48 -2.90
CA ASP A 16 21.36 11.57 -2.63
C ASP A 16 22.51 12.29 -1.90
N LYS A 17 22.94 11.69 -0.80
CA LYS A 17 24.06 12.17 0.01
C LYS A 17 24.82 11.00 0.60
N GLN A 18 26.15 11.16 0.70
CA GLN A 18 27.01 10.18 1.35
C GLN A 18 26.56 9.92 2.80
N GLY A 19 26.48 8.65 3.17
CA GLY A 19 26.25 8.20 4.54
C GLY A 19 24.80 7.97 4.93
N ILE A 20 23.80 8.18 4.04
CA ILE A 20 22.39 7.90 4.31
C ILE A 20 22.20 6.44 4.71
N LEU A 21 22.69 5.50 3.89
CA LEU A 21 22.58 4.06 4.17
C LEU A 21 23.16 3.69 5.54
N ALA A 22 24.36 4.18 5.84
CA ALA A 22 25.02 3.92 7.12
C ALA A 22 24.25 4.50 8.31
N ALA A 23 23.69 5.71 8.15
CA ALA A 23 22.91 6.36 9.21
C ALA A 23 21.62 5.61 9.52
N VAL A 24 20.86 5.20 8.50
CA VAL A 24 19.61 4.46 8.65
C VAL A 24 19.85 3.06 9.24
N THR A 25 20.82 2.31 8.70
CA THR A 25 21.13 0.98 9.22
C THR A 25 21.70 1.03 10.65
N ASN A 26 22.49 2.04 10.98
CA ASN A 26 22.97 2.24 12.35
C ASN A 26 21.83 2.57 13.32
N PHE A 27 20.86 3.38 12.92
CA PHE A 27 19.67 3.66 13.75
C PHE A 27 18.94 2.36 14.12
N ILE A 28 18.74 1.47 13.16
CA ILE A 28 18.08 0.19 13.42
C ILE A 28 18.96 -0.68 14.34
N ASN A 29 20.26 -0.76 14.06
CA ASN A 29 21.18 -1.61 14.83
C ASN A 29 21.32 -1.16 16.29
N VAL A 30 21.53 0.13 16.56
CA VAL A 30 21.70 0.62 17.96
C VAL A 30 20.40 0.48 18.77
N ASN A 31 19.25 0.41 18.10
CA ASN A 31 17.96 0.15 18.72
C ASN A 31 17.58 -1.35 18.71
N LYS A 32 18.57 -2.25 18.52
CA LYS A 32 18.42 -3.71 18.51
C LYS A 32 17.48 -4.28 17.44
N GLY A 33 17.25 -3.54 16.35
CA GLY A 33 16.52 -4.06 15.19
C GLY A 33 17.42 -4.99 14.37
N ASN A 34 16.88 -6.11 13.91
CA ASN A 34 17.54 -7.01 12.97
C ASN A 34 16.99 -6.75 11.57
N VAL A 35 17.83 -6.24 10.66
CA VAL A 35 17.44 -6.00 9.26
C VAL A 35 17.20 -7.33 8.56
N LEU A 36 16.02 -7.49 7.98
CA LEU A 36 15.58 -8.69 7.26
C LEU A 36 15.66 -8.50 5.74
N TYR A 37 15.41 -7.30 5.28
CA TYR A 37 15.46 -6.94 3.86
C TYR A 37 15.96 -5.50 3.70
N LEU A 38 16.77 -5.28 2.67
CA LEU A 38 17.20 -3.94 2.29
C LEU A 38 17.38 -3.92 0.77
N ASP A 39 16.80 -2.93 0.15
CA ASP A 39 17.03 -2.57 -1.25
C ASP A 39 17.19 -1.06 -1.36
N GLN A 40 18.06 -0.61 -2.28
CA GLN A 40 18.30 0.81 -2.49
C GLN A 40 18.61 1.09 -3.96
N HIS A 41 18.21 2.27 -4.40
CA HIS A 41 18.48 2.76 -5.74
C HIS A 41 18.81 4.25 -5.71
N VAL A 42 19.69 4.69 -6.60
CA VAL A 42 19.97 6.11 -6.85
C VAL A 42 19.55 6.45 -8.28
N ASP A 43 18.61 7.36 -8.40
CA ASP A 43 18.35 8.01 -9.68
C ASP A 43 19.36 9.14 -9.89
N TYR A 44 20.33 8.88 -10.75
CA TYR A 44 21.42 9.83 -11.03
C TYR A 44 20.96 11.06 -11.83
N GLU A 45 19.86 10.96 -12.59
CA GLU A 45 19.35 12.09 -13.37
C GLU A 45 18.68 13.11 -12.46
N GLN A 46 17.92 12.63 -11.47
CA GLN A 46 17.22 13.47 -10.49
C GLN A 46 18.01 13.66 -9.19
N ASN A 47 19.18 13.02 -9.06
CA ASN A 47 19.98 12.99 -7.83
C ASN A 47 19.16 12.59 -6.60
N THR A 48 18.33 11.56 -6.76
CA THR A 48 17.40 11.10 -5.72
C THR A 48 17.76 9.69 -5.25
N PHE A 49 17.91 9.54 -3.96
CA PHE A 49 18.12 8.26 -3.28
C PHE A 49 16.78 7.67 -2.87
N PHE A 50 16.58 6.38 -3.15
CA PHE A 50 15.45 5.57 -2.73
C PHE A 50 15.94 4.39 -1.90
N MET A 51 15.22 4.04 -0.83
CA MET A 51 15.50 2.86 -0.04
C MET A 51 14.20 2.22 0.47
N ARG A 52 14.16 0.89 0.43
CA ARG A 52 13.22 0.07 1.18
C ARG A 52 14.01 -0.76 2.18
N ILE A 53 13.70 -0.61 3.46
CA ILE A 53 14.33 -1.40 4.51
C ILE A 53 13.25 -2.00 5.42
N GLU A 54 13.44 -3.27 5.80
CA GLU A 54 12.55 -4.00 6.68
C GLU A 54 13.33 -4.64 7.81
N TRP A 55 12.85 -4.50 9.06
CA TRP A 55 13.49 -5.06 10.24
C TRP A 55 12.49 -5.68 11.21
N ASP A 56 12.99 -6.62 12.02
CA ASP A 56 12.24 -7.31 13.08
C ASP A 56 12.02 -6.37 14.27
N LEU A 57 10.81 -6.36 14.80
CA LEU A 57 10.42 -5.54 15.97
C LEU A 57 10.53 -6.30 17.30
N ALA A 58 10.86 -7.59 17.33
CA ALA A 58 10.79 -8.42 18.54
C ALA A 58 11.62 -7.87 19.70
N ASP A 59 12.83 -7.38 19.43
CA ASP A 59 13.76 -6.82 20.42
C ASP A 59 14.00 -5.31 20.20
N PHE A 60 13.26 -4.67 19.29
CA PHE A 60 13.45 -3.26 18.96
C PHE A 60 13.07 -2.36 20.13
N ILE A 61 13.96 -1.47 20.55
CA ILE A 61 13.83 -0.72 21.80
C ILE A 61 12.80 0.41 21.69
N ILE A 62 12.70 1.06 20.51
CA ILE A 62 11.79 2.20 20.35
C ILE A 62 10.36 1.66 20.23
N PRO A 63 9.42 2.15 21.05
CA PRO A 63 8.00 1.79 20.94
C PRO A 63 7.47 2.06 19.52
N ARG A 64 6.63 1.14 19.03
CA ARG A 64 6.09 1.18 17.66
C ARG A 64 5.48 2.54 17.28
N ASP A 65 4.69 3.10 18.17
CA ASP A 65 4.02 4.41 18.01
C ASP A 65 4.98 5.61 18.03
N LYS A 66 6.26 5.38 18.35
CA LYS A 66 7.29 6.40 18.42
C LYS A 66 8.35 6.31 17.32
N ILE A 67 8.35 5.23 16.53
CA ILE A 67 9.37 5.01 15.51
C ILE A 67 9.40 6.17 14.50
N GLU A 68 8.22 6.58 14.02
CA GLU A 68 8.08 7.66 13.03
C GLU A 68 8.62 8.98 13.55
N GLU A 69 8.24 9.38 14.79
CA GLU A 69 8.67 10.61 15.45
C GLU A 69 10.20 10.64 15.63
N TYR A 70 10.78 9.54 16.13
CA TYR A 70 12.23 9.45 16.34
C TYR A 70 12.99 9.49 15.02
N PHE A 71 12.51 8.77 14.00
CA PHE A 71 13.13 8.73 12.69
C PHE A 71 13.09 10.10 12.01
N PHE A 72 11.93 10.79 12.05
CA PHE A 72 11.80 12.13 11.51
C PHE A 72 12.75 13.13 12.20
N THR A 73 12.82 13.09 13.52
CA THR A 73 13.68 13.97 14.31
C THR A 73 15.16 13.80 13.96
N LEU A 74 15.61 12.58 13.73
CA LEU A 74 17.02 12.29 13.48
C LEU A 74 17.43 12.50 12.01
N PHE A 75 16.52 12.25 11.06
CA PHE A 75 16.86 12.17 9.63
C PHE A 75 16.04 13.09 8.74
N GLY A 76 14.76 13.36 9.08
CA GLY A 76 13.85 14.12 8.24
C GLY A 76 14.44 15.45 7.79
N GLN A 77 14.78 16.31 8.73
CA GLN A 77 15.36 17.64 8.42
C GLN A 77 16.80 17.56 7.93
N LYS A 78 17.61 16.66 8.49
CA LYS A 78 19.04 16.56 8.18
C LYS A 78 19.31 16.18 6.71
N TYR A 79 18.49 15.29 6.17
CA TYR A 79 18.65 14.75 4.82
C TYR A 79 17.58 15.24 3.83
N ASP A 80 16.65 16.10 4.27
CA ASP A 80 15.44 16.46 3.52
C ASP A 80 14.70 15.18 3.10
N MET A 81 14.54 14.27 4.06
CA MET A 81 14.08 12.91 3.84
C MET A 81 12.56 12.84 3.97
N LYS A 82 11.91 12.34 2.94
CA LYS A 82 10.51 11.91 3.00
C LYS A 82 10.49 10.39 3.16
N PHE A 83 9.56 9.92 3.97
CA PHE A 83 9.45 8.48 4.22
C PHE A 83 8.05 8.09 4.63
N ASP A 84 7.73 6.82 4.37
CA ASP A 84 6.52 6.16 4.83
C ASP A 84 6.88 4.94 5.66
N LEU A 85 6.22 4.78 6.82
CA LEU A 85 6.44 3.67 7.74
C LEU A 85 5.22 2.74 7.74
N TYR A 86 5.47 1.46 7.46
CA TYR A 86 4.46 0.41 7.44
C TYR A 86 4.82 -0.69 8.43
N PHE A 87 3.82 -1.51 8.79
CA PHE A 87 3.99 -2.65 9.67
C PHE A 87 3.36 -3.90 9.05
N SER A 88 4.04 -5.04 9.16
CA SER A 88 3.62 -6.29 8.50
C SER A 88 2.31 -6.88 9.04
N ASP A 89 1.88 -6.46 10.22
CA ASP A 89 0.63 -6.89 10.85
C ASP A 89 -0.58 -6.02 10.46
N VAL A 90 -0.35 -4.89 9.79
CA VAL A 90 -1.39 -4.04 9.21
C VAL A 90 -1.62 -4.46 7.77
N LYS A 91 -2.82 -4.94 7.47
CA LYS A 91 -3.21 -5.28 6.11
C LYS A 91 -3.69 -4.03 5.39
N PRO A 92 -3.07 -3.66 4.28
CA PRO A 92 -3.59 -2.55 3.48
C PRO A 92 -4.96 -2.89 2.89
N ARG A 93 -5.81 -1.88 2.78
CA ARG A 93 -7.19 -2.00 2.28
C ARG A 93 -7.22 -1.70 0.79
N MET A 94 -7.56 -2.71 0.00
CA MET A 94 -7.54 -2.69 -1.46
C MET A 94 -8.96 -2.69 -2.01
N ALA A 95 -9.32 -1.73 -2.87
CA ALA A 95 -10.55 -1.80 -3.65
C ALA A 95 -10.26 -2.38 -5.04
N LEU A 96 -11.13 -3.27 -5.52
CA LEU A 96 -11.03 -3.85 -6.85
C LEU A 96 -11.99 -3.15 -7.82
N PHE A 97 -11.47 -2.62 -8.91
CA PHE A 97 -12.25 -1.99 -9.97
C PHE A 97 -12.30 -2.90 -11.19
N VAL A 98 -13.49 -3.25 -11.62
CA VAL A 98 -13.74 -4.21 -12.71
C VAL A 98 -14.76 -3.66 -13.72
N SER A 99 -14.83 -4.26 -14.89
CA SER A 99 -15.92 -4.07 -15.86
C SER A 99 -16.60 -5.42 -16.15
N LYS A 100 -16.70 -5.85 -17.41
CA LYS A 100 -17.43 -7.06 -17.80
C LYS A 100 -16.61 -8.35 -17.76
N MET A 101 -15.28 -8.26 -17.82
CA MET A 101 -14.41 -9.42 -17.95
C MET A 101 -14.02 -9.98 -16.58
N SER A 102 -14.36 -11.24 -16.33
CA SER A 102 -14.25 -11.87 -15.01
C SER A 102 -12.88 -12.45 -14.66
N HIS A 103 -12.02 -12.77 -15.63
CA HIS A 103 -10.82 -13.56 -15.41
C HIS A 103 -9.82 -12.94 -14.43
N CYS A 104 -9.56 -11.63 -14.51
CA CYS A 104 -8.66 -10.96 -13.57
C CYS A 104 -9.26 -10.92 -12.15
N LEU A 105 -10.57 -10.66 -12.04
CA LEU A 105 -11.26 -10.66 -10.74
C LEU A 105 -11.17 -12.04 -10.09
N PHE A 106 -11.43 -13.12 -10.84
CA PHE A 106 -11.32 -14.48 -10.33
C PHE A 106 -9.90 -14.84 -9.88
N ASP A 107 -8.87 -14.48 -10.63
CA ASP A 107 -7.48 -14.76 -10.24
C ASP A 107 -7.14 -14.07 -8.93
N ILE A 108 -7.46 -12.77 -8.80
CA ILE A 108 -7.20 -11.99 -7.59
C ILE A 108 -7.95 -12.58 -6.39
N LEU A 109 -9.24 -12.84 -6.53
CA LEU A 109 -10.07 -13.36 -5.43
C LEU A 109 -9.70 -14.79 -5.03
N SER A 110 -9.26 -15.62 -5.99
CA SER A 110 -8.74 -16.95 -5.72
C SER A 110 -7.46 -16.87 -4.87
N ARG A 111 -6.48 -16.05 -5.25
CA ARG A 111 -5.25 -15.80 -4.49
C ARG A 111 -5.52 -15.21 -3.11
N TYR A 112 -6.46 -14.27 -3.04
CA TYR A 112 -6.91 -13.69 -1.77
C TYR A 112 -7.48 -14.75 -0.84
N SER A 113 -8.36 -15.63 -1.35
CA SER A 113 -8.97 -16.71 -0.55
C SER A 113 -7.96 -17.77 -0.11
N MET A 114 -6.87 -17.96 -0.86
CA MET A 114 -5.75 -18.84 -0.49
C MET A 114 -4.76 -18.20 0.50
N GLY A 115 -4.95 -16.91 0.82
CA GLY A 115 -4.06 -16.17 1.73
C GLY A 115 -2.73 -15.73 1.09
N GLU A 116 -2.62 -15.76 -0.23
CA GLU A 116 -1.44 -15.30 -0.95
C GLU A 116 -1.30 -13.77 -0.97
N LEU A 117 -2.43 -13.06 -0.85
CA LEU A 117 -2.48 -11.59 -0.80
C LEU A 117 -2.71 -11.14 0.64
N ASN A 118 -1.73 -10.46 1.22
CA ASN A 118 -1.84 -9.91 2.58
C ASN A 118 -2.52 -8.53 2.57
N VAL A 119 -3.78 -8.50 2.16
CA VAL A 119 -4.62 -7.29 2.07
C VAL A 119 -5.99 -7.56 2.66
N GLU A 120 -6.77 -6.50 2.87
CA GLU A 120 -8.23 -6.57 3.02
C GLU A 120 -8.87 -6.09 1.73
N ILE A 121 -9.97 -6.74 1.31
CA ILE A 121 -10.78 -6.30 0.16
C ILE A 121 -12.18 -5.94 0.66
N PRO A 122 -12.42 -4.69 1.05
CA PRO A 122 -13.71 -4.27 1.61
C PRO A 122 -14.85 -4.32 0.61
N PHE A 123 -14.56 -4.05 -0.68
CA PHE A 123 -15.57 -4.07 -1.74
C PHE A 123 -14.94 -4.15 -3.13
N ILE A 124 -15.82 -4.42 -4.09
CA ILE A 124 -15.55 -4.38 -5.52
C ILE A 124 -16.38 -3.24 -6.12
N VAL A 125 -15.81 -2.48 -7.04
CA VAL A 125 -16.48 -1.44 -7.83
C VAL A 125 -16.55 -1.86 -9.28
N SER A 126 -17.68 -1.62 -9.92
CA SER A 126 -17.84 -1.87 -11.36
C SER A 126 -18.75 -0.83 -12.02
N ASN A 127 -18.49 -0.57 -13.29
CA ASN A 127 -19.40 0.21 -14.13
C ASN A 127 -20.53 -0.64 -14.77
N HIS A 128 -20.57 -1.96 -14.46
CA HIS A 128 -21.57 -2.92 -14.93
C HIS A 128 -21.94 -3.92 -13.84
N SER A 129 -23.15 -4.46 -13.85
CA SER A 129 -23.62 -5.48 -12.90
C SER A 129 -23.24 -6.91 -13.28
N ASP A 130 -22.63 -7.14 -14.44
CA ASP A 130 -22.37 -8.48 -15.00
C ASP A 130 -21.61 -9.40 -14.05
N LEU A 131 -20.79 -8.85 -13.13
CA LEU A 131 -19.93 -9.62 -12.24
C LEU A 131 -20.36 -9.59 -10.77
N GLU A 132 -21.54 -9.04 -10.45
CA GLU A 132 -22.05 -8.91 -9.09
C GLU A 132 -22.13 -10.26 -8.35
N TRP A 133 -22.54 -11.32 -9.07
CA TRP A 133 -22.59 -12.68 -8.55
C TRP A 133 -21.24 -13.22 -8.06
N ILE A 134 -20.10 -12.66 -8.55
CA ILE A 134 -18.78 -13.04 -8.07
C ILE A 134 -18.56 -12.43 -6.68
N GLY A 135 -18.92 -11.17 -6.48
CA GLY A 135 -18.89 -10.54 -5.15
C GLY A 135 -19.67 -11.36 -4.13
N GLU A 136 -20.90 -11.74 -4.49
CA GLU A 136 -21.75 -12.59 -3.64
C GLU A 136 -21.07 -13.93 -3.31
N LYS A 137 -20.49 -14.59 -4.31
CA LYS A 137 -19.80 -15.89 -4.15
C LYS A 137 -18.63 -15.82 -3.17
N PHE A 138 -17.88 -14.73 -3.17
CA PHE A 138 -16.73 -14.52 -2.28
C PHE A 138 -17.07 -13.76 -0.99
N GLY A 139 -18.34 -13.36 -0.82
CA GLY A 139 -18.82 -12.61 0.35
C GLY A 139 -18.26 -11.19 0.43
N ILE A 140 -17.94 -10.58 -0.72
CA ILE A 140 -17.39 -9.24 -0.83
C ILE A 140 -18.47 -8.30 -1.40
N PRO A 141 -18.79 -7.18 -0.74
CA PRO A 141 -19.69 -6.17 -1.26
C PRO A 141 -19.35 -5.73 -2.68
N PHE A 142 -20.37 -5.59 -3.52
CA PHE A 142 -20.18 -5.20 -4.93
C PHE A 142 -21.01 -3.93 -5.20
N HIS A 143 -20.36 -2.87 -5.65
CA HIS A 143 -20.99 -1.58 -5.93
C HIS A 143 -20.97 -1.29 -7.43
N VAL A 144 -22.11 -0.94 -7.98
CA VAL A 144 -22.26 -0.64 -9.41
C VAL A 144 -22.45 0.87 -9.60
N PHE A 145 -21.51 1.48 -10.31
CA PHE A 145 -21.56 2.89 -10.73
C PHE A 145 -21.61 2.95 -12.27
N PRO A 146 -22.82 2.97 -12.86
CA PRO A 146 -22.95 3.01 -14.32
C PRO A 146 -22.42 4.31 -14.89
N ILE A 147 -21.36 4.23 -15.70
CA ILE A 147 -20.69 5.40 -16.28
C ILE A 147 -21.18 5.65 -17.69
N THR A 148 -21.61 6.90 -17.96
CA THR A 148 -21.86 7.47 -19.28
C THR A 148 -20.98 8.70 -19.47
N LYS A 149 -20.99 9.27 -20.69
CA LYS A 149 -20.24 10.51 -20.94
C LYS A 149 -20.74 11.71 -20.12
N GLU A 150 -22.04 11.69 -19.80
CA GLU A 150 -22.74 12.81 -19.15
C GLU A 150 -22.62 12.74 -17.61
N ASN A 151 -22.49 11.54 -17.03
CA ASN A 151 -22.51 11.36 -15.58
C ASN A 151 -21.16 10.95 -14.98
N LYS A 152 -20.11 10.83 -15.79
CA LYS A 152 -18.82 10.31 -15.37
C LYS A 152 -18.30 10.98 -14.09
N LYS A 153 -18.25 12.30 -14.06
CA LYS A 153 -17.74 13.06 -12.92
C LYS A 153 -18.53 12.78 -11.64
N GLU A 154 -19.86 12.74 -11.72
CA GLU A 154 -20.72 12.44 -10.58
C GLU A 154 -20.49 11.03 -10.04
N GLN A 155 -20.26 10.04 -10.93
CA GLN A 155 -20.00 8.66 -10.51
C GLN A 155 -18.61 8.55 -9.87
N GLU A 156 -17.58 9.18 -10.43
CA GLU A 156 -16.23 9.21 -9.84
C GLU A 156 -16.24 9.89 -8.46
N GLU A 157 -17.02 10.95 -8.24
CA GLU A 157 -17.18 11.56 -6.91
C GLU A 157 -17.78 10.58 -5.90
N LYS A 158 -18.77 9.75 -6.31
CA LYS A 158 -19.34 8.70 -5.46
C LYS A 158 -18.36 7.57 -5.16
N GLU A 159 -17.58 7.14 -6.16
CA GLU A 159 -16.51 6.17 -6.00
C GLU A 159 -15.45 6.68 -5.00
N MET A 160 -15.04 7.95 -5.14
CA MET A 160 -14.10 8.58 -4.22
C MET A 160 -14.64 8.70 -2.79
N ALA A 161 -15.94 9.04 -2.63
CA ALA A 161 -16.56 9.08 -1.32
C ALA A 161 -16.55 7.69 -0.66
N LEU A 162 -16.92 6.64 -1.40
CA LEU A 162 -16.89 5.26 -0.93
C LEU A 162 -15.47 4.81 -0.50
N MET A 163 -14.45 5.18 -1.26
CA MET A 163 -13.06 4.88 -0.92
C MET A 163 -12.62 5.57 0.37
N ARG A 164 -12.97 6.86 0.56
CA ARG A 164 -12.65 7.61 1.77
C ARG A 164 -13.35 7.06 3.00
N GLU A 165 -14.65 6.76 2.90
CA GLU A 165 -15.45 6.17 4.00
C GLU A 165 -14.90 4.83 4.46
N ASN A 166 -14.32 4.05 3.54
CA ASN A 166 -13.77 2.74 3.84
C ASN A 166 -12.26 2.75 4.06
N ASN A 167 -11.60 3.92 4.13
CA ASN A 167 -10.16 4.06 4.32
C ASN A 167 -9.37 3.16 3.36
N ILE A 168 -9.64 3.27 2.06
CA ILE A 168 -8.93 2.50 1.03
C ILE A 168 -7.54 3.07 0.83
N ASP A 169 -6.51 2.21 0.93
CA ASP A 169 -5.11 2.60 0.75
C ASP A 169 -4.72 2.63 -0.73
N PHE A 170 -5.29 1.71 -1.54
CA PHE A 170 -5.02 1.68 -2.97
C PHE A 170 -6.11 0.94 -3.76
N ILE A 171 -6.18 1.21 -5.05
CA ILE A 171 -7.09 0.56 -5.99
C ILE A 171 -6.33 -0.33 -6.98
N VAL A 172 -6.95 -1.45 -7.36
CA VAL A 172 -6.47 -2.34 -8.42
C VAL A 172 -7.47 -2.36 -9.56
N LEU A 173 -7.03 -1.91 -10.73
CA LEU A 173 -7.82 -1.90 -11.95
C LEU A 173 -7.76 -3.28 -12.63
N ALA A 174 -8.66 -4.18 -12.26
CA ALA A 174 -8.74 -5.54 -12.79
C ALA A 174 -9.60 -5.58 -14.07
N ARG A 175 -9.06 -5.10 -15.18
CA ARG A 175 -9.79 -4.91 -16.46
C ARG A 175 -10.92 -3.89 -16.34
N TYR A 176 -10.73 -2.86 -15.53
CA TYR A 176 -11.59 -1.69 -15.51
C TYR A 176 -11.37 -0.86 -16.78
N MET A 177 -12.39 -0.85 -17.65
CA MET A 177 -12.28 -0.27 -19.00
C MET A 177 -12.72 1.19 -19.04
N GLN A 178 -12.38 1.93 -18.00
CA GLN A 178 -12.58 3.38 -17.92
C GLN A 178 -11.25 4.09 -17.69
N ILE A 179 -11.09 5.28 -18.21
CA ILE A 179 -9.99 6.18 -17.89
C ILE A 179 -10.39 6.92 -16.62
N ILE A 180 -9.62 6.80 -15.56
CA ILE A 180 -9.82 7.57 -14.32
C ILE A 180 -9.39 9.02 -14.58
N SER A 181 -10.16 9.99 -14.08
CA SER A 181 -9.83 11.41 -14.19
C SER A 181 -8.66 11.77 -13.27
N GLU A 182 -7.95 12.86 -13.61
CA GLU A 182 -6.77 13.34 -12.85
C GLU A 182 -7.15 14.19 -11.61
N ASP A 183 -8.44 14.42 -11.35
CA ASP A 183 -8.95 15.32 -10.28
C ASP A 183 -8.95 14.69 -8.89
#